data_b3c4d4098365bd36de6bd1a1ebb4fa7b
#
_entry.id   b3c4d4098365bd36de6bd1a1ebb4fa7b
#
_cell.length_a   1.000
_cell.length_b   1.000
_cell.length_c   1.000
_cell.angle_alpha   90.00
_cell.angle_beta   90.00
_cell.angle_gamma   90.00
#
_symmetry.space_group_name_H-M   'P 1'
#
loop_
_entity.id
_entity.type
_entity.pdbx_description
1 polymer ?
#
loop_
_entity_poly.entity_id
_entity_poly.type
_entity_poly.pdbx_seq_one_letter_code
_entity_poly.pdbx_strand_id
1 'polypeptide(L)'
;MIDERDKIIINTLRKNAELSIRELAKRTDLPQSTIHRRLKILEKEGIIKGYKLMLNWEKFGKPVSILVFIDVIPEKRPLQKPFIPLKKVETELAKFDEVEEIFITEGERDITVRAHLKNLQEVREFLDKIRNIPGVHELESCIIIEETCK
;
A
#
# COMPACT_ATOMS: atom_id res chain seq x y z
N MET A 1 -0.08 -25.41 3.30
CA MET A 1 0.60 -25.49 1.97
C MET A 1 -0.42 -25.15 0.90
N ILE A 2 -0.10 -24.22 -0.01
CA ILE A 2 -0.97 -23.79 -1.12
C ILE A 2 -0.99 -24.91 -2.18
N ASP A 3 -2.17 -25.40 -2.54
CA ASP A 3 -2.35 -26.39 -3.61
C ASP A 3 -2.82 -25.73 -4.93
N GLU A 4 -2.99 -26.53 -6.00
CA GLU A 4 -3.40 -26.02 -7.32
C GLU A 4 -4.80 -25.39 -7.29
N ARG A 5 -5.71 -25.87 -6.45
CA ARG A 5 -7.06 -25.28 -6.29
C ARG A 5 -6.97 -23.91 -5.66
N ASP A 6 -6.09 -23.73 -4.66
CA ASP A 6 -5.84 -22.44 -4.02
C ASP A 6 -5.28 -21.42 -5.02
N LYS A 7 -4.34 -21.84 -5.87
CA LYS A 7 -3.77 -20.99 -6.92
C LYS A 7 -4.83 -20.55 -7.94
N ILE A 8 -5.71 -21.45 -8.36
CA ILE A 8 -6.80 -21.14 -9.29
C ILE A 8 -7.74 -20.11 -8.65
N ILE A 9 -8.16 -20.31 -7.39
CA ILE A 9 -9.02 -19.38 -6.66
C ILE A 9 -8.35 -18.01 -6.53
N ILE A 10 -7.10 -17.94 -6.06
CA ILE A 10 -6.35 -16.70 -5.89
C ILE A 10 -6.18 -15.96 -7.21
N ASN A 11 -5.77 -16.65 -8.29
CA ASN A 11 -5.57 -16.04 -9.59
C ASN A 11 -6.87 -15.49 -10.20
N THR A 12 -8.00 -16.12 -9.90
CA THR A 12 -9.31 -15.65 -10.35
C THR A 12 -9.73 -14.40 -9.58
N LEU A 13 -9.54 -14.39 -8.25
CA LEU A 13 -9.82 -13.23 -7.40
C LEU A 13 -8.88 -12.05 -7.66
N ARG A 14 -7.62 -12.30 -7.99
CA ARG A 14 -6.68 -11.22 -8.38
C ARG A 14 -7.14 -10.44 -9.61
N LYS A 15 -7.89 -11.07 -10.51
CA LYS A 15 -8.48 -10.41 -11.69
C LYS A 15 -9.78 -9.69 -11.38
N ASN A 16 -10.56 -10.22 -10.45
CA ASN A 16 -11.79 -9.61 -9.98
C ASN A 16 -12.11 -10.09 -8.55
N ALA A 17 -11.86 -9.22 -7.58
CA ALA A 17 -12.07 -9.51 -6.17
C ALA A 17 -13.54 -9.45 -5.72
N GLU A 18 -14.45 -8.91 -6.56
CA GLU A 18 -15.89 -8.77 -6.25
C GLU A 18 -16.70 -10.04 -6.55
N LEU A 19 -16.07 -11.08 -7.10
CA LEU A 19 -16.78 -12.30 -7.45
C LEU A 19 -17.44 -12.94 -6.22
N SER A 20 -18.74 -13.18 -6.32
CA SER A 20 -19.44 -14.03 -5.37
C SER A 20 -18.89 -15.48 -5.41
N ILE A 21 -19.08 -16.24 -4.33
CA ILE A 21 -18.68 -17.66 -4.28
C ILE A 21 -19.30 -18.45 -5.44
N ARG A 22 -20.54 -18.12 -5.82
CA ARG A 22 -21.24 -18.75 -6.95
C ARG A 22 -20.56 -18.46 -8.29
N GLU A 23 -20.16 -17.22 -8.52
CA GLU A 23 -19.45 -16.83 -9.75
C GLU A 23 -18.05 -17.40 -9.79
N LEU A 24 -17.36 -17.39 -8.64
CA LEU A 24 -16.05 -18.01 -8.50
C LEU A 24 -16.11 -19.52 -8.79
N ALA A 25 -17.15 -20.21 -8.30
CA ALA A 25 -17.38 -21.62 -8.61
C ALA A 25 -17.54 -21.87 -10.10
N LYS A 26 -18.31 -21.02 -10.80
CA LYS A 26 -18.50 -21.13 -12.26
C LYS A 26 -17.21 -20.90 -13.05
N ARG A 27 -16.35 -19.98 -12.59
CA ARG A 27 -15.10 -19.63 -13.29
C ARG A 27 -13.95 -20.61 -13.01
N THR A 28 -13.98 -21.29 -11.87
CA THR A 28 -12.91 -22.19 -11.45
C THR A 28 -13.25 -23.68 -11.62
N ASP A 29 -14.50 -23.96 -11.96
CA ASP A 29 -15.05 -25.34 -12.01
C ASP A 29 -14.90 -26.11 -10.70
N LEU A 30 -14.95 -25.38 -9.57
CA LEU A 30 -14.86 -25.94 -8.23
C LEU A 30 -16.20 -25.83 -7.50
N PRO A 31 -16.57 -26.80 -6.66
CA PRO A 31 -17.77 -26.72 -5.84
C PRO A 31 -17.74 -25.50 -4.89
N GLN A 32 -18.89 -24.83 -4.71
CA GLN A 32 -19.00 -23.65 -3.80
C GLN A 32 -18.53 -23.96 -2.38
N SER A 33 -18.85 -25.14 -1.87
CA SER A 33 -18.42 -25.59 -0.52
C SER A 33 -16.90 -25.70 -0.42
N THR A 34 -16.25 -26.16 -1.49
CA THR A 34 -14.79 -26.23 -1.58
C THR A 34 -14.19 -24.83 -1.55
N ILE A 35 -14.70 -23.91 -2.37
CA ILE A 35 -14.23 -22.54 -2.43
C ILE A 35 -14.39 -21.85 -1.09
N HIS A 36 -15.58 -21.91 -0.48
CA HIS A 36 -15.83 -21.29 0.81
C HIS A 36 -14.88 -21.79 1.90
N ARG A 37 -14.65 -23.10 1.97
CA ARG A 37 -13.71 -23.70 2.91
C ARG A 37 -12.27 -23.24 2.64
N ARG A 38 -11.86 -23.20 1.37
CA ARG A 38 -10.50 -22.79 0.98
C ARG A 38 -10.24 -21.32 1.27
N LEU A 39 -11.18 -20.42 0.95
CA LEU A 39 -11.05 -19.00 1.25
C LEU A 39 -10.85 -18.77 2.75
N LYS A 40 -11.65 -19.40 3.61
CA LYS A 40 -11.46 -19.30 5.07
C LYS A 40 -10.07 -19.75 5.53
N ILE A 41 -9.52 -20.79 4.91
CA ILE A 41 -8.17 -21.27 5.25
C ILE A 41 -7.14 -20.24 4.79
N LEU A 42 -7.23 -19.73 3.55
CA LEU A 42 -6.30 -18.76 2.97
C LEU A 42 -6.30 -17.43 3.75
N GLU A 43 -7.46 -16.99 4.24
CA GLU A 43 -7.59 -15.81 5.11
C GLU A 43 -6.99 -16.08 6.50
N LYS A 44 -7.33 -17.22 7.11
CA LYS A 44 -6.81 -17.62 8.43
C LYS A 44 -5.28 -17.77 8.44
N GLU A 45 -4.72 -18.32 7.38
CA GLU A 45 -3.26 -18.47 7.22
C GLU A 45 -2.57 -17.16 6.78
N GLY A 46 -3.33 -16.07 6.58
CA GLY A 46 -2.80 -14.77 6.16
C GLY A 46 -2.27 -14.73 4.73
N ILE A 47 -2.59 -15.72 3.90
CA ILE A 47 -2.25 -15.75 2.48
C ILE A 47 -3.08 -14.68 1.75
N ILE A 48 -4.38 -14.61 2.05
CA ILE A 48 -5.25 -13.47 1.69
C ILE A 48 -5.29 -12.56 2.91
N LYS A 49 -4.66 -11.40 2.80
CA LYS A 49 -4.61 -10.39 3.88
C LYS A 49 -5.82 -9.47 3.89
N GLY A 50 -6.58 -9.43 2.80
CA GLY A 50 -7.74 -8.56 2.63
C GLY A 50 -8.01 -8.28 1.16
N TYR A 51 -9.03 -7.45 0.93
CA TYR A 51 -9.45 -6.99 -0.39
C TYR A 51 -9.34 -5.47 -0.41
N LYS A 52 -8.71 -4.91 -1.44
CA LYS A 52 -8.52 -3.46 -1.59
C LYS A 52 -9.33 -2.95 -2.78
N LEU A 53 -9.99 -1.81 -2.61
CA LEU A 53 -10.66 -1.12 -3.70
C LEU A 53 -9.62 -0.39 -4.55
N MET A 54 -9.74 -0.52 -5.87
CA MET A 54 -9.04 0.33 -6.80
C MET A 54 -9.92 1.54 -7.10
N LEU A 55 -9.48 2.74 -6.74
CA LEU A 55 -10.23 3.97 -6.91
C LEU A 55 -9.73 4.74 -8.14
N ASN A 56 -10.67 5.33 -8.86
CA ASN A 56 -10.33 6.42 -9.78
C ASN A 56 -10.16 7.70 -8.95
N TRP A 57 -8.92 7.99 -8.57
CA TRP A 57 -8.59 9.10 -7.67
C TRP A 57 -8.96 10.47 -8.25
N GLU A 58 -8.90 10.64 -9.58
CA GLU A 58 -9.36 11.85 -10.26
C GLU A 58 -10.85 12.09 -10.01
N LYS A 59 -11.69 11.06 -10.24
CA LYS A 59 -13.12 11.13 -9.99
C LYS A 59 -13.46 11.21 -8.50
N PHE A 60 -12.58 10.69 -7.65
CA PHE A 60 -12.70 10.81 -6.19
C PHE A 60 -12.33 12.20 -5.66
N GLY A 61 -11.85 13.10 -6.55
CA GLY A 61 -11.49 14.48 -6.21
C GLY A 61 -10.04 14.66 -5.74
N LYS A 62 -9.18 13.67 -5.95
CA LYS A 62 -7.74 13.72 -5.64
C LYS A 62 -6.91 13.40 -6.90
N PRO A 63 -6.91 14.27 -7.93
CA PRO A 63 -6.30 13.98 -9.22
C PRO A 63 -4.76 13.95 -9.22
N VAL A 64 -4.11 14.44 -8.16
CA VAL A 64 -2.66 14.49 -8.10
C VAL A 64 -2.14 13.31 -7.29
N SER A 65 -1.56 12.33 -7.97
CA SER A 65 -0.90 11.18 -7.35
C SER A 65 0.59 11.40 -7.30
N ILE A 66 1.21 11.13 -6.15
CA ILE A 66 2.64 11.31 -5.94
C ILE A 66 3.29 10.08 -5.30
N LEU A 67 4.58 9.91 -5.59
CA LEU A 67 5.47 9.08 -4.77
C LEU A 67 6.39 10.01 -3.98
N VAL A 68 6.55 9.73 -2.71
CA VAL A 68 7.46 10.43 -1.81
C VAL A 68 8.51 9.45 -1.32
N PHE A 69 9.77 9.80 -1.50
CA PHE A 69 10.93 9.03 -1.08
C PHE A 69 11.54 9.72 0.13
N ILE A 70 11.74 8.97 1.20
CA ILE A 70 12.13 9.52 2.50
C ILE A 70 13.35 8.76 3.00
N ASP A 71 14.36 9.52 3.44
CA ASP A 71 15.46 9.01 4.23
C ASP A 71 15.26 9.38 5.69
N VAL A 72 15.52 8.41 6.55
CA VAL A 72 15.43 8.57 8.00
C VAL A 72 16.84 8.72 8.58
N ILE A 73 16.99 9.50 9.64
CA ILE A 73 18.30 9.70 10.29
C ILE A 73 18.88 8.36 10.72
N PRO A 74 20.05 7.94 10.20
CA PRO A 74 20.63 6.63 10.52
C PRO A 74 20.96 6.47 12.00
N GLU A 75 20.70 5.27 12.54
CA GLU A 75 21.03 4.90 13.92
C GLU A 75 22.52 5.11 14.29
N LYS A 76 23.41 5.06 13.30
CA LYS A 76 24.87 5.09 13.47
C LYS A 76 25.51 6.49 13.46
N ARG A 77 24.75 7.57 13.52
CA ARG A 77 25.30 8.93 13.70
C ARG A 77 25.10 9.42 15.13
N PRO A 78 26.05 9.11 16.07
CA PRO A 78 25.82 9.29 17.51
C PRO A 78 25.87 10.73 18.02
N LEU A 79 26.08 11.74 17.19
CA LEU A 79 26.47 13.05 17.69
C LEU A 79 25.44 14.17 17.61
N GLN A 80 24.23 13.99 17.04
CA GLN A 80 23.38 15.17 16.82
C GLN A 80 21.89 15.08 17.13
N LYS A 81 21.25 13.92 17.30
CA LYS A 81 19.81 13.85 17.73
C LYS A 81 19.45 12.46 18.27
N PRO A 82 18.42 12.32 19.13
CA PRO A 82 17.96 11.01 19.56
C PRO A 82 17.49 10.21 18.33
N PHE A 83 17.98 8.97 18.24
CA PHE A 83 17.55 8.02 17.22
C PHE A 83 16.03 7.83 17.24
N ILE A 84 15.40 7.97 16.09
CA ILE A 84 13.97 7.71 15.94
C ILE A 84 13.82 6.45 15.09
N PRO A 85 13.24 5.37 15.65
CA PRO A 85 13.04 4.14 14.89
C PRO A 85 12.18 4.38 13.63
N LEU A 86 12.59 3.75 12.52
CA LEU A 86 11.88 3.78 11.24
C LEU A 86 10.37 3.50 11.42
N LYS A 87 10.04 2.55 12.30
CA LYS A 87 8.65 2.21 12.64
C LYS A 87 7.85 3.38 13.23
N LYS A 88 8.50 4.31 13.91
CA LYS A 88 7.84 5.50 14.45
C LYS A 88 7.50 6.49 13.33
N VAL A 89 8.40 6.68 12.37
CA VAL A 89 8.15 7.51 11.19
C VAL A 89 7.01 6.91 10.37
N GLU A 90 7.03 5.60 10.11
CA GLU A 90 5.95 4.88 9.43
C GLU A 90 4.58 5.08 10.13
N THR A 91 4.56 5.01 11.47
CA THR A 91 3.33 5.21 12.25
C THR A 91 2.79 6.63 12.13
N GLU A 92 3.66 7.64 12.07
CA GLU A 92 3.23 9.03 11.85
C GLU A 92 2.72 9.24 10.42
N LEU A 93 3.39 8.67 9.41
CA LEU A 93 2.95 8.71 8.01
C LEU A 93 1.58 8.06 7.81
N ALA A 94 1.31 6.95 8.49
CA ALA A 94 0.05 6.22 8.40
C ALA A 94 -1.17 7.00 8.96
N LYS A 95 -0.96 8.13 9.64
CA LYS A 95 -2.05 8.99 10.15
C LYS A 95 -2.59 9.96 9.11
N PHE A 96 -1.88 10.15 8.00
CA PHE A 96 -2.33 11.06 6.97
C PHE A 96 -3.35 10.41 6.05
N ASP A 97 -4.52 11.02 5.90
CA ASP A 97 -5.59 10.54 5.01
C ASP A 97 -5.22 10.59 3.52
N GLU A 98 -4.19 11.35 3.19
CA GLU A 98 -3.64 11.45 1.84
C GLU A 98 -2.85 10.19 1.45
N VAL A 99 -2.33 9.46 2.44
CA VAL A 99 -1.47 8.28 2.23
C VAL A 99 -2.30 7.05 1.86
N GLU A 100 -1.96 6.45 0.73
CA GLU A 100 -2.56 5.19 0.29
C GLU A 100 -1.69 3.97 0.67
N GLU A 101 -0.38 4.08 0.47
CA GLU A 101 0.58 2.99 0.68
C GLU A 101 1.88 3.50 1.27
N ILE A 102 2.46 2.71 2.15
CA ILE A 102 3.79 2.94 2.73
C ILE A 102 4.62 1.68 2.51
N PHE A 103 5.79 1.83 1.92
CA PHE A 103 6.76 0.78 1.73
C PHE A 103 8.01 1.11 2.55
N ILE A 104 8.42 0.18 3.40
CA ILE A 104 9.75 0.21 4.02
C ILE A 104 10.67 -0.52 3.05
N THR A 105 11.73 0.15 2.63
CA THR A 105 12.64 -0.36 1.61
C THR A 105 14.04 -0.51 2.19
N GLU A 106 14.79 -1.43 1.61
CA GLU A 106 16.23 -1.57 1.87
C GLU A 106 16.95 -1.19 0.58
N GLY A 107 17.77 -0.12 0.64
CA GLY A 107 18.45 0.42 -0.53
C GLY A 107 18.79 1.88 -0.38
N GLU A 108 18.63 2.63 -1.46
CA GLU A 108 18.97 4.05 -1.53
C GLU A 108 18.02 4.93 -0.69
N ARG A 109 16.79 4.49 -0.50
CA ARG A 109 15.74 5.19 0.27
C ARG A 109 15.16 4.26 1.33
N ASP A 110 14.85 4.80 2.51
CA ASP A 110 14.34 4.03 3.64
C ASP A 110 12.83 3.79 3.57
N ILE A 111 12.07 4.79 3.12
CA ILE A 111 10.61 4.74 3.02
C ILE A 111 10.15 5.30 1.69
N THR A 112 9.19 4.63 1.06
CA THR A 112 8.45 5.15 -0.09
C THR A 112 6.98 5.24 0.26
N VAL A 113 6.35 6.38 -0.01
CA VAL A 113 4.93 6.65 0.26
C VAL A 113 4.23 6.95 -1.04
N ARG A 114 3.06 6.33 -1.26
CA ARG A 114 2.11 6.73 -2.28
C ARG A 114 1.02 7.56 -1.64
N ALA A 115 0.73 8.73 -2.21
CA ALA A 115 -0.32 9.61 -1.71
C ALA A 115 -1.12 10.26 -2.85
N HIS A 116 -2.36 10.65 -2.54
CA HIS A 116 -3.29 11.27 -3.48
C HIS A 116 -3.83 12.58 -2.90
N LEU A 117 -3.73 13.65 -3.68
CA LEU A 117 -4.04 15.02 -3.25
C LEU A 117 -4.91 15.73 -4.29
N LYS A 118 -5.59 16.79 -3.89
CA LYS A 118 -6.51 17.51 -4.77
C LYS A 118 -5.80 18.41 -5.78
N ASN A 119 -4.66 18.98 -5.38
CA ASN A 119 -3.93 19.95 -6.20
C ASN A 119 -2.48 20.11 -5.73
N LEU A 120 -1.68 20.84 -6.51
CA LEU A 120 -0.26 21.07 -6.20
C LEU A 120 -0.02 21.87 -4.91
N GLN A 121 -0.97 22.68 -4.47
CA GLN A 121 -0.86 23.38 -3.20
C GLN A 121 -0.93 22.39 -2.04
N GLU A 122 -1.88 21.46 -2.06
CA GLU A 122 -1.95 20.37 -1.06
C GLU A 122 -0.71 19.49 -1.08
N VAL A 123 -0.09 19.25 -2.25
CA VAL A 123 1.19 18.52 -2.33
C VAL A 123 2.28 19.22 -1.52
N ARG A 124 2.43 20.54 -1.68
CA ARG A 124 3.43 21.30 -0.91
C ARG A 124 3.17 21.22 0.59
N GLU A 125 1.93 21.44 1.02
CA GLU A 125 1.54 21.36 2.43
C GLU A 125 1.76 19.96 3.01
N PHE A 126 1.47 18.91 2.25
CA PHE A 126 1.69 17.53 2.64
C PHE A 126 3.19 17.21 2.78
N LEU A 127 4.02 17.63 1.84
CA LEU A 127 5.47 17.45 1.91
C LEU A 127 6.07 18.21 3.12
N ASP A 128 5.56 19.39 3.43
CA ASP A 128 5.99 20.15 4.61
C ASP A 128 5.59 19.45 5.92
N LYS A 129 4.38 18.87 5.98
CA LYS A 129 3.97 18.03 7.12
C LYS A 129 4.94 16.84 7.31
N ILE A 130 5.31 16.15 6.23
CA ILE A 130 6.26 15.02 6.30
C ILE A 130 7.64 15.48 6.77
N ARG A 131 8.18 16.60 6.26
CA ARG A 131 9.47 17.16 6.69
C ARG A 131 9.53 17.44 8.19
N ASN A 132 8.38 17.78 8.79
CA ASN A 132 8.28 18.05 10.23
C ASN A 132 8.15 16.79 11.10
N ILE A 133 8.03 15.60 10.50
CA ILE A 133 8.02 14.35 11.27
C ILE A 133 9.42 14.13 11.87
N PRO A 134 9.53 13.97 13.19
CA PRO A 134 10.80 13.68 13.82
C PRO A 134 11.42 12.39 13.25
N GLY A 135 12.67 12.47 12.78
CA GLY A 135 13.41 11.35 12.18
C GLY A 135 13.50 11.44 10.66
N VAL A 136 12.67 12.21 9.98
CA VAL A 136 12.83 12.48 8.54
C VAL A 136 14.08 13.34 8.34
N HIS A 137 14.97 12.89 7.45
CA HIS A 137 16.23 13.56 7.11
C HIS A 137 16.17 14.23 5.75
N GLU A 138 15.94 13.45 4.72
CA GLU A 138 15.77 13.91 3.34
C GLU A 138 14.43 13.46 2.77
N LEU A 139 13.92 14.24 1.84
CA LEU A 139 12.65 13.96 1.19
C LEU A 139 12.72 14.41 -0.25
N GLU A 140 12.41 13.49 -1.16
CA GLU A 140 12.20 13.74 -2.58
C GLU A 140 10.79 13.31 -2.96
N SER A 141 10.24 13.87 -4.02
CA SER A 141 8.93 13.47 -4.52
C SER A 141 8.85 13.56 -6.03
N CYS A 142 8.03 12.69 -6.62
CA CYS A 142 7.67 12.78 -8.02
C CYS A 142 6.15 12.67 -8.19
N ILE A 143 5.62 13.34 -9.22
CA ILE A 143 4.21 13.23 -9.61
C ILE A 143 4.08 12.04 -10.55
N ILE A 144 3.10 11.19 -10.30
CA ILE A 144 2.73 10.08 -11.19
C ILE A 144 1.93 10.68 -12.35
N ILE A 145 2.46 10.56 -13.57
CA ILE A 145 1.80 11.06 -14.77
C ILE A 145 0.84 10.02 -15.34
N GLU A 146 1.22 8.75 -15.27
CA GLU A 146 0.42 7.64 -15.79
C GLU A 146 0.64 6.40 -14.93
N GLU A 147 -0.43 5.66 -14.69
CA GLU A 147 -0.39 4.40 -13.94
C GLU A 147 -1.09 3.29 -14.75
N THR A 148 -0.43 2.15 -14.88
CA THR A 148 -0.99 0.95 -15.51
C THR A 148 -1.13 -0.15 -14.49
N CYS A 149 -2.37 -0.52 -14.15
CA CYS A 149 -2.68 -1.67 -13.31
C CYS A 149 -2.91 -2.92 -14.18
N LYS A 150 -2.29 -4.05 -13.81
CA LYS A 150 -2.48 -5.35 -14.49
C LYS A 150 -3.30 -6.30 -13.64
#